data_c589729c5dee1e2a796647aff9bbafd2
#
_entry.id   c589729c5dee1e2a796647aff9bbafd2
#
_cell.length_a   1.000
_cell.length_b   1.000
_cell.length_c   1.000
_cell.angle_alpha   90.00
_cell.angle_beta   90.00
_cell.angle_gamma   90.00
#
_symmetry.space_group_name_H-M   'P 1'
#
loop_
_entity.id
_entity.type
_entity.pdbx_description
1 polymer ?
#
loop_
_entity_poly.entity_id
_entity_poly.type
_entity_poly.pdbx_seq_one_letter_code
_entity_poly.pdbx_strand_id
1 'polypeptide(L)'
;MADPEQYNPTRFGISTLPLNHEPYGPILPERLAGANKGKVAVVTGAGRGIGRAISIALANSGANLALLDILVDELEDTKRACEKYDGVRAEVYQCDITSVETVRRTFASIAGTLGPVDILVNNAGIAVGRLAFDETFEGFWKAIEVNFKGTMLCVYEVLRGMKERKSGCIVNMASRAATVDMAGGLSYNSSKAAVARATHSLQEEFEQAGLGEQLHTYCLHPGGVWGKMVTENTTPEVQAQIRSIFKDVPELCANTVAYLAAGRAKALRGCYFDCRQDVERVCSFGRETLDKYELYKLGVMFLPGYQNEP
;
A
#
# COMPACT_ATOMS: atom_id res chain seq x y z
N MET A 1 -8.95 -37.54 -10.82
CA MET A 1 -9.31 -36.10 -10.82
C MET A 1 -8.84 -35.56 -9.49
N ALA A 2 -8.04 -34.51 -9.47
CA ALA A 2 -7.63 -33.89 -8.22
C ALA A 2 -8.87 -33.33 -7.52
N ASP A 3 -8.99 -33.58 -6.22
CA ASP A 3 -10.12 -33.13 -5.43
C ASP A 3 -10.13 -31.60 -5.38
N PRO A 4 -11.22 -30.92 -5.84
CA PRO A 4 -11.33 -29.48 -5.77
C PRO A 4 -11.19 -28.93 -4.34
N GLU A 5 -11.50 -29.73 -3.31
CA GLU A 5 -11.34 -29.35 -1.91
C GLU A 5 -9.86 -29.24 -1.49
N GLN A 6 -8.91 -29.85 -2.21
CA GLN A 6 -7.49 -29.67 -1.98
C GLN A 6 -6.97 -28.25 -2.30
N TYR A 7 -7.73 -27.47 -3.08
CA TYR A 7 -7.29 -26.13 -3.55
C TYR A 7 -7.83 -24.95 -2.73
N ASN A 8 -8.83 -25.18 -1.87
CA ASN A 8 -9.35 -24.11 -1.02
C ASN A 8 -9.93 -24.67 0.30
N PRO A 9 -9.10 -25.12 1.24
CA PRO A 9 -9.56 -25.73 2.48
C PRO A 9 -10.37 -24.78 3.37
N THR A 10 -10.21 -23.46 3.20
CA THR A 10 -11.07 -22.45 3.80
C THR A 10 -11.16 -21.23 2.90
N ARG A 11 -12.33 -20.60 2.80
CA ARG A 11 -12.59 -19.39 1.99
C ARG A 11 -11.60 -18.25 2.26
N PHE A 12 -10.97 -18.22 3.42
CA PHE A 12 -10.04 -17.18 3.84
C PHE A 12 -8.59 -17.66 3.93
N GLY A 13 -8.33 -18.95 3.68
CA GLY A 13 -7.02 -19.54 3.87
C GLY A 13 -6.49 -19.40 5.31
N ILE A 14 -5.76 -20.37 5.77
CA ILE A 14 -5.04 -20.29 7.04
C ILE A 14 -3.57 -20.43 6.72
N SER A 15 -2.77 -19.43 7.11
CA SER A 15 -1.33 -19.55 7.00
C SER A 15 -0.83 -20.67 7.91
N THR A 16 -0.09 -21.62 7.35
CA THR A 16 0.59 -22.66 8.12
C THR A 16 1.92 -22.20 8.69
N LEU A 17 2.43 -21.07 8.19
CA LEU A 17 3.60 -20.38 8.72
C LEU A 17 3.14 -19.26 9.68
N PRO A 18 3.89 -18.99 10.74
CA PRO A 18 3.57 -17.90 11.66
C PRO A 18 3.55 -16.56 10.92
N LEU A 19 2.60 -15.72 11.27
CA LEU A 19 2.51 -14.34 10.79
C LEU A 19 3.04 -13.41 11.86
N ASN A 20 3.72 -12.36 11.44
CA ASN A 20 4.20 -11.29 12.32
C ASN A 20 3.07 -10.30 12.58
N HIS A 21 3.00 -9.76 13.79
CA HIS A 21 2.02 -8.75 14.19
C HIS A 21 2.66 -7.41 14.60
N GLU A 22 3.99 -7.38 14.67
CA GLU A 22 4.83 -6.23 14.99
C GLU A 22 6.12 -6.28 14.14
N PRO A 23 6.91 -5.19 14.05
CA PRO A 23 8.17 -5.19 13.31
C PRO A 23 9.11 -6.32 13.77
N TYR A 24 9.76 -6.96 12.81
CA TYR A 24 10.60 -8.13 13.04
C TYR A 24 11.92 -8.02 12.25
N GLY A 25 12.92 -8.74 12.65
CA GLY A 25 14.19 -9.00 11.95
C GLY A 25 14.65 -7.87 11.02
N PRO A 26 14.47 -8.01 9.68
CA PRO A 26 14.99 -7.06 8.71
C PRO A 26 14.26 -5.69 8.71
N ILE A 27 13.04 -5.64 9.22
CA ILE A 27 12.23 -4.41 9.25
C ILE A 27 12.19 -3.74 10.63
N LEU A 28 13.07 -4.12 11.55
CA LEU A 28 13.22 -3.40 12.81
C LEU A 28 13.67 -1.95 12.55
N PRO A 29 13.14 -0.95 13.29
CA PRO A 29 13.43 0.47 13.06
C PRO A 29 14.91 0.81 13.03
N GLU A 30 15.71 0.21 13.91
CA GLU A 30 17.16 0.41 13.99
C GLU A 30 17.92 -0.09 12.76
N ARG A 31 17.39 -1.11 12.07
CA ARG A 31 17.97 -1.64 10.82
C ARG A 31 17.61 -0.80 9.59
N LEU A 32 16.59 0.03 9.72
CA LEU A 32 16.11 0.92 8.67
C LEU A 32 16.64 2.34 8.80
N ALA A 33 17.25 2.69 9.94
CA ALA A 33 17.78 4.02 10.18
C ALA A 33 18.71 4.47 9.05
N GLY A 34 18.40 5.61 8.42
CA GLY A 34 19.17 6.18 7.32
C GLY A 34 19.07 5.47 5.96
N ALA A 35 18.32 4.35 5.85
CA ALA A 35 18.21 3.57 4.60
C ALA A 35 17.61 4.33 3.41
N ASN A 36 16.83 5.38 3.67
CA ASN A 36 16.23 6.26 2.66
C ASN A 36 16.75 7.72 2.76
N LYS A 37 17.94 7.91 3.32
CA LYS A 37 18.50 9.24 3.56
C LYS A 37 18.53 10.10 2.31
N GLY A 38 17.99 11.32 2.44
CA GLY A 38 17.96 12.33 1.38
C GLY A 38 16.88 12.14 0.31
N LYS A 39 16.14 11.02 0.30
CA LYS A 39 14.99 10.83 -0.60
C LYS A 39 13.83 11.71 -0.19
N VAL A 40 12.99 12.08 -1.16
CA VAL A 40 11.71 12.76 -0.93
C VAL A 40 10.58 11.74 -1.04
N ALA A 41 9.83 11.59 0.05
CA ALA A 41 8.70 10.68 0.15
C ALA A 41 7.37 11.44 0.27
N VAL A 42 6.42 11.11 -0.59
CA VAL A 42 5.02 11.56 -0.48
C VAL A 42 4.19 10.46 0.17
N VAL A 43 3.43 10.80 1.20
CA VAL A 43 2.49 9.88 1.86
C VAL A 43 1.10 10.49 1.84
N THR A 44 0.13 9.82 1.20
CA THR A 44 -1.28 10.24 1.21
C THR A 44 -2.02 9.63 2.39
N GLY A 45 -2.97 10.37 2.98
CA GLY A 45 -3.63 9.94 4.22
C GLY A 45 -2.66 9.91 5.40
N ALA A 46 -1.73 10.87 5.47
CA ALA A 46 -0.62 10.89 6.41
C ALA A 46 -0.99 11.37 7.82
N GLY A 47 -2.19 11.92 8.02
CA GLY A 47 -2.57 12.53 9.29
C GLY A 47 -2.68 11.54 10.44
N ARG A 48 -3.13 10.32 10.19
CA ARG A 48 -3.43 9.34 11.26
C ARG A 48 -3.16 7.89 10.85
N GLY A 49 -3.28 6.99 11.84
CA GLY A 49 -3.26 5.54 11.63
C GLY A 49 -2.02 5.04 10.91
N ILE A 50 -2.23 4.22 9.89
CA ILE A 50 -1.16 3.60 9.10
C ILE A 50 -0.33 4.66 8.37
N GLY A 51 -0.97 5.68 7.76
CA GLY A 51 -0.26 6.74 7.05
C GLY A 51 0.67 7.54 7.94
N ARG A 52 0.23 7.87 9.17
CA ARG A 52 1.10 8.51 10.17
C ARG A 52 2.28 7.62 10.54
N ALA A 53 2.03 6.34 10.81
CA ALA A 53 3.09 5.39 11.13
C ALA A 53 4.11 5.24 9.98
N ILE A 54 3.65 5.15 8.72
CA ILE A 54 4.49 5.12 7.53
C ILE A 54 5.37 6.36 7.44
N SER A 55 4.78 7.55 7.66
CA SER A 55 5.53 8.81 7.62
C SER A 55 6.66 8.84 8.65
N ILE A 56 6.38 8.39 9.88
CA ILE A 56 7.38 8.29 10.96
C ILE A 56 8.47 7.26 10.62
N ALA A 57 8.12 6.10 10.07
CA ALA A 57 9.11 5.08 9.69
C ALA A 57 10.00 5.55 8.53
N LEU A 58 9.45 6.28 7.55
CA LEU A 58 10.22 6.89 6.48
C LEU A 58 11.13 8.00 7.01
N ALA A 59 10.66 8.81 7.98
CA ALA A 59 11.49 9.81 8.65
C ALA A 59 12.66 9.16 9.43
N ASN A 60 12.40 8.09 10.20
CA ASN A 60 13.45 7.29 10.84
C ASN A 60 14.48 6.76 9.82
N SER A 61 14.02 6.41 8.64
CA SER A 61 14.90 5.97 7.56
C SER A 61 15.62 7.11 6.81
N GLY A 62 15.43 8.38 7.23
CA GLY A 62 16.14 9.57 6.73
C GLY A 62 15.50 10.22 5.51
N ALA A 63 14.29 9.87 5.13
CA ALA A 63 13.58 10.52 4.04
C ALA A 63 12.97 11.86 4.47
N ASN A 64 12.94 12.85 3.57
CA ASN A 64 12.13 14.06 3.70
C ASN A 64 10.67 13.75 3.31
N LEU A 65 9.70 14.34 4.01
CA LEU A 65 8.30 13.96 3.92
C LEU A 65 7.44 15.08 3.33
N ALA A 66 6.64 14.75 2.32
CA ALA A 66 5.45 15.51 1.95
C ALA A 66 4.22 14.74 2.49
N LEU A 67 3.57 15.33 3.47
CA LEU A 67 2.45 14.73 4.21
C LEU A 67 1.14 15.26 3.62
N LEU A 68 0.35 14.40 2.99
CA LEU A 68 -0.89 14.76 2.32
C LEU A 68 -2.10 14.18 3.06
N ASP A 69 -3.06 15.02 3.39
CA ASP A 69 -4.37 14.62 3.91
C ASP A 69 -5.40 15.74 3.66
N ILE A 70 -6.66 15.44 3.86
CA ILE A 70 -7.72 16.47 3.94
C ILE A 70 -7.83 17.08 5.35
N LEU A 71 -7.30 16.39 6.37
CA LEU A 71 -7.34 16.73 7.79
C LEU A 71 -6.04 17.39 8.23
N VAL A 72 -5.96 18.70 8.11
CA VAL A 72 -4.72 19.49 8.32
C VAL A 72 -4.18 19.37 9.75
N ASP A 73 -5.06 19.45 10.75
CA ASP A 73 -4.63 19.42 12.16
C ASP A 73 -3.90 18.10 12.51
N GLU A 74 -4.38 16.97 11.99
CA GLU A 74 -3.74 15.66 12.18
C GLU A 74 -2.38 15.56 11.44
N LEU A 75 -2.20 16.32 10.35
CA LEU A 75 -0.92 16.39 9.61
C LEU A 75 0.17 17.11 10.40
N GLU A 76 -0.16 18.19 11.09
CA GLU A 76 0.81 18.94 11.90
C GLU A 76 1.38 18.09 13.06
N ASP A 77 0.54 17.22 13.64
CA ASP A 77 1.00 16.25 14.65
C ASP A 77 1.96 15.22 14.05
N THR A 78 1.69 14.77 12.83
CA THR A 78 2.56 13.86 12.11
C THR A 78 3.89 14.53 11.73
N LYS A 79 3.84 15.78 11.24
CA LYS A 79 5.03 16.59 10.94
C LYS A 79 5.95 16.69 12.15
N ARG A 80 5.42 17.12 13.30
CA ARG A 80 6.19 17.21 14.54
C ARG A 80 6.83 15.86 14.96
N ALA A 81 6.17 14.76 14.68
CA ALA A 81 6.73 13.44 14.97
C ALA A 81 7.86 13.05 14.00
N CYS A 82 7.76 13.43 12.72
CA CYS A 82 8.80 13.17 11.71
C CYS A 82 10.05 14.02 11.94
N GLU A 83 9.89 15.29 12.29
CA GLU A 83 10.99 16.24 12.50
C GLU A 83 11.83 15.97 13.76
N LYS A 84 11.47 14.97 14.56
CA LYS A 84 12.32 14.46 15.66
C LYS A 84 13.56 13.73 15.16
N TYR A 85 13.58 13.30 13.90
CA TYR A 85 14.72 12.61 13.30
C TYR A 85 15.67 13.63 12.64
N ASP A 86 16.95 13.53 12.96
CA ASP A 86 17.97 14.47 12.53
C ASP A 86 18.06 14.60 11.00
N GLY A 87 18.04 15.85 10.53
CA GLY A 87 18.18 16.19 9.11
C GLY A 87 16.96 15.92 8.26
N VAL A 88 15.83 15.47 8.85
CA VAL A 88 14.56 15.24 8.16
C VAL A 88 13.75 16.53 8.11
N ARG A 89 13.25 16.85 6.92
CA ARG A 89 12.26 17.90 6.69
C ARG A 89 10.90 17.28 6.42
N ALA A 90 9.85 17.81 7.02
CA ALA A 90 8.48 17.40 6.75
C ALA A 90 7.62 18.63 6.41
N GLU A 91 6.85 18.53 5.33
CA GLU A 91 5.94 19.59 4.89
C GLU A 91 4.52 19.06 4.76
N VAL A 92 3.56 19.88 5.15
CA VAL A 92 2.13 19.56 5.19
C VAL A 92 1.42 20.13 3.97
N TYR A 93 0.60 19.30 3.34
CA TYR A 93 -0.21 19.70 2.20
C TYR A 93 -1.66 19.23 2.38
N GLN A 94 -2.59 20.17 2.47
CA GLN A 94 -4.01 19.85 2.38
C GLN A 94 -4.32 19.43 0.94
N CYS A 95 -4.69 18.17 0.74
CA CYS A 95 -4.89 17.61 -0.59
C CYS A 95 -6.05 16.60 -0.59
N ASP A 96 -7.10 16.95 -1.30
CA ASP A 96 -8.10 15.96 -1.74
C ASP A 96 -7.57 15.26 -2.99
N ILE A 97 -7.16 14.01 -2.84
CA ILE A 97 -6.59 13.21 -3.94
C ILE A 97 -7.59 12.87 -5.03
N THR A 98 -8.88 13.13 -4.85
CA THR A 98 -9.90 12.93 -5.90
C THR A 98 -9.97 14.10 -6.89
N SER A 99 -9.37 15.24 -6.56
CA SER A 99 -9.32 16.46 -7.38
C SER A 99 -8.05 16.51 -8.22
N VAL A 100 -8.18 16.42 -9.52
CA VAL A 100 -7.06 16.49 -10.48
C VAL A 100 -6.25 17.79 -10.31
N GLU A 101 -6.95 18.93 -10.18
CA GLU A 101 -6.32 20.25 -10.04
C GLU A 101 -5.54 20.34 -8.72
N THR A 102 -6.14 19.88 -7.61
CA THR A 102 -5.50 19.91 -6.29
C THR A 102 -4.25 19.02 -6.29
N VAL A 103 -4.33 17.81 -6.83
CA VAL A 103 -3.19 16.88 -6.90
C VAL A 103 -2.04 17.50 -7.71
N ARG A 104 -2.30 17.99 -8.92
CA ARG A 104 -1.28 18.63 -9.76
C ARG A 104 -0.59 19.80 -9.07
N ARG A 105 -1.37 20.73 -8.50
CA ARG A 105 -0.85 21.88 -7.76
C ARG A 105 0.00 21.44 -6.57
N THR A 106 -0.44 20.43 -5.83
CA THR A 106 0.27 19.89 -4.66
C THR A 106 1.61 19.28 -5.07
N PHE A 107 1.64 18.42 -6.09
CA PHE A 107 2.89 17.80 -6.53
C PHE A 107 3.87 18.81 -7.13
N ALA A 108 3.39 19.83 -7.83
CA ALA A 108 4.24 20.95 -8.29
C ALA A 108 4.85 21.71 -7.10
N SER A 109 4.08 21.98 -6.04
CA SER A 109 4.56 22.60 -4.81
C SER A 109 5.60 21.75 -4.10
N ILE A 110 5.38 20.43 -3.99
CA ILE A 110 6.34 19.49 -3.40
C ILE A 110 7.66 19.52 -4.15
N ALA A 111 7.62 19.48 -5.48
CA ALA A 111 8.83 19.53 -6.30
C ALA A 111 9.63 20.82 -6.10
N GLY A 112 8.94 21.95 -5.89
CA GLY A 112 9.58 23.24 -5.61
C GLY A 112 10.15 23.38 -4.18
N THR A 113 9.55 22.67 -3.20
CA THR A 113 9.90 22.84 -1.78
C THR A 113 10.87 21.78 -1.27
N LEU A 114 10.63 20.52 -1.60
CA LEU A 114 11.40 19.36 -1.13
C LEU A 114 12.30 18.76 -2.22
N GLY A 115 11.97 18.99 -3.47
CA GLY A 115 12.63 18.37 -4.61
C GLY A 115 11.81 17.28 -5.28
N PRO A 116 12.39 16.56 -6.24
CA PRO A 116 11.72 15.51 -6.99
C PRO A 116 11.32 14.35 -6.07
N VAL A 117 10.13 13.79 -6.31
CA VAL A 117 9.59 12.67 -5.51
C VAL A 117 10.31 11.37 -5.88
N ASP A 118 10.93 10.74 -4.89
CA ASP A 118 11.61 9.44 -5.03
C ASP A 118 10.73 8.27 -4.55
N ILE A 119 9.86 8.54 -3.57
CA ILE A 119 8.98 7.54 -2.96
C ILE A 119 7.56 8.10 -2.94
N LEU A 120 6.62 7.36 -3.52
CA LEU A 120 5.18 7.64 -3.41
C LEU A 120 4.50 6.52 -2.63
N VAL A 121 3.83 6.87 -1.53
CA VAL A 121 3.00 5.93 -0.77
C VAL A 121 1.55 6.36 -0.86
N ASN A 122 0.77 5.64 -1.66
CA ASN A 122 -0.65 5.82 -1.80
C ASN A 122 -1.37 5.05 -0.68
N ASN A 123 -1.55 5.69 0.47
CA ASN A 123 -2.18 5.10 1.64
C ASN A 123 -3.61 5.61 1.87
N ALA A 124 -3.96 6.83 1.45
CA ALA A 124 -5.31 7.36 1.61
C ALA A 124 -6.37 6.40 1.06
N GLY A 125 -7.44 6.24 1.82
CA GLY A 125 -8.52 5.36 1.43
C GLY A 125 -9.69 5.42 2.41
N ILE A 126 -10.85 5.00 1.93
CA ILE A 126 -12.07 4.86 2.71
C ILE A 126 -12.64 3.46 2.56
N ALA A 127 -13.37 3.00 3.56
CA ALA A 127 -14.15 1.78 3.50
C ALA A 127 -15.62 2.11 3.72
N VAL A 128 -16.51 1.42 3.00
CA VAL A 128 -17.96 1.46 3.21
C VAL A 128 -18.38 0.03 3.52
N GLY A 129 -18.83 -0.21 4.74
CA GLY A 129 -19.21 -1.55 5.23
C GLY A 129 -20.72 -1.79 5.10
N ARG A 130 -21.25 -1.87 3.87
CA ARG A 130 -22.69 -2.11 3.62
C ARG A 130 -22.88 -3.17 2.55
N LEU A 131 -23.99 -3.90 2.64
CA LEU A 131 -24.42 -4.76 1.54
C LEU A 131 -24.78 -3.89 0.32
N ALA A 132 -24.60 -4.42 -0.88
CA ALA A 132 -24.89 -3.68 -2.12
C ALA A 132 -26.36 -3.20 -2.22
N PHE A 133 -27.27 -3.89 -1.54
CA PHE A 133 -28.69 -3.49 -1.48
C PHE A 133 -28.94 -2.26 -0.60
N ASP A 134 -28.02 -1.96 0.32
CA ASP A 134 -28.12 -0.87 1.30
C ASP A 134 -27.12 0.28 0.99
N GLU A 135 -26.24 0.08 0.02
CA GLU A 135 -25.29 1.09 -0.46
C GLU A 135 -25.88 1.87 -1.64
N THR A 136 -25.72 3.20 -1.65
CA THR A 136 -26.08 4.00 -2.83
C THR A 136 -24.97 3.96 -3.86
N PHE A 137 -25.30 4.20 -5.13
CA PHE A 137 -24.30 4.28 -6.20
C PHE A 137 -23.26 5.37 -5.92
N GLU A 138 -23.66 6.52 -5.36
CA GLU A 138 -22.76 7.61 -4.99
C GLU A 138 -21.75 7.16 -3.90
N GLY A 139 -22.20 6.39 -2.91
CA GLY A 139 -21.35 5.79 -1.88
C GLY A 139 -20.35 4.80 -2.48
N PHE A 140 -20.84 3.89 -3.33
CA PHE A 140 -20.00 2.98 -4.10
C PHE A 140 -18.95 3.73 -4.92
N TRP A 141 -19.38 4.71 -5.71
CA TRP A 141 -18.50 5.47 -6.60
C TRP A 141 -17.47 6.30 -5.82
N LYS A 142 -17.88 6.88 -4.68
CA LYS A 142 -16.95 7.63 -3.82
C LYS A 142 -15.78 6.76 -3.33
N ALA A 143 -16.02 5.50 -2.99
CA ALA A 143 -14.95 4.58 -2.63
C ALA A 143 -14.00 4.30 -3.81
N ILE A 144 -14.53 4.13 -5.04
CA ILE A 144 -13.72 3.98 -6.25
C ILE A 144 -12.90 5.25 -6.52
N GLU A 145 -13.52 6.43 -6.37
CA GLU A 145 -12.83 7.71 -6.59
C GLU A 145 -11.66 7.91 -5.62
N VAL A 146 -11.86 7.66 -4.33
CA VAL A 146 -10.80 7.84 -3.35
C VAL A 146 -9.74 6.76 -3.49
N ASN A 147 -10.15 5.49 -3.44
CA ASN A 147 -9.20 4.38 -3.31
C ASN A 147 -8.46 4.06 -4.61
N PHE A 148 -9.09 4.24 -5.77
CA PHE A 148 -8.47 3.90 -7.06
C PHE A 148 -8.13 5.13 -7.90
N LYS A 149 -9.10 5.98 -8.26
CA LYS A 149 -8.82 7.18 -9.07
C LYS A 149 -7.80 8.09 -8.40
N GLY A 150 -7.96 8.39 -7.09
CA GLY A 150 -7.03 9.22 -6.34
C GLY A 150 -5.62 8.63 -6.29
N THR A 151 -5.51 7.31 -6.06
CA THR A 151 -4.24 6.58 -6.15
C THR A 151 -3.59 6.76 -7.52
N MET A 152 -4.35 6.56 -8.61
CA MET A 152 -3.81 6.71 -9.97
C MET A 152 -3.44 8.15 -10.30
N LEU A 153 -4.20 9.14 -9.86
CA LEU A 153 -3.81 10.55 -10.04
C LEU A 153 -2.42 10.84 -9.44
N CYS A 154 -2.17 10.40 -8.21
CA CYS A 154 -0.86 10.58 -7.57
C CYS A 154 0.25 9.80 -8.31
N VAL A 155 -0.03 8.58 -8.79
CA VAL A 155 0.92 7.80 -9.61
C VAL A 155 1.32 8.58 -10.87
N TYR A 156 0.37 9.10 -11.63
CA TYR A 156 0.64 9.83 -12.87
C TYR A 156 1.48 11.10 -12.66
N GLU A 157 1.36 11.77 -11.51
CA GLU A 157 2.17 12.96 -11.20
C GLU A 157 3.67 12.66 -11.00
N VAL A 158 4.02 11.43 -10.61
CA VAL A 158 5.43 11.06 -10.37
C VAL A 158 6.09 10.30 -11.52
N LEU A 159 5.30 9.64 -12.39
CA LEU A 159 5.83 8.72 -13.41
C LEU A 159 6.86 9.36 -14.33
N ARG A 160 6.57 10.55 -14.85
CA ARG A 160 7.46 11.23 -15.80
C ARG A 160 8.83 11.54 -15.15
N GLY A 161 8.82 12.15 -13.97
CA GLY A 161 10.04 12.49 -13.24
C GLY A 161 10.84 11.26 -12.82
N MET A 162 10.17 10.19 -12.37
CA MET A 162 10.83 8.91 -12.04
C MET A 162 11.47 8.27 -13.27
N LYS A 163 10.78 8.27 -14.42
CA LYS A 163 11.33 7.76 -15.69
C LYS A 163 12.58 8.55 -16.13
N GLU A 164 12.53 9.87 -16.10
CA GLU A 164 13.64 10.75 -16.50
C GLU A 164 14.88 10.53 -15.62
N ARG A 165 14.67 10.36 -14.31
CA ARG A 165 15.77 10.10 -13.34
C ARG A 165 16.18 8.63 -13.28
N LYS A 166 15.41 7.72 -13.87
CA LYS A 166 15.58 6.26 -13.75
C LYS A 166 15.67 5.80 -12.30
N SER A 167 14.83 6.36 -11.46
CA SER A 167 14.78 6.03 -10.02
C SER A 167 13.41 6.36 -9.46
N GLY A 168 12.82 5.43 -8.72
CA GLY A 168 11.54 5.65 -8.05
C GLY A 168 10.95 4.40 -7.41
N CYS A 169 10.19 4.63 -6.35
CA CYS A 169 9.46 3.59 -5.64
C CYS A 169 8.02 4.03 -5.40
N ILE A 170 7.06 3.23 -5.81
CA ILE A 170 5.64 3.46 -5.60
C ILE A 170 5.07 2.32 -4.76
N VAL A 171 4.51 2.63 -3.59
CA VAL A 171 3.83 1.66 -2.73
C VAL A 171 2.36 2.01 -2.67
N ASN A 172 1.52 1.13 -3.20
CA ASN A 172 0.08 1.27 -3.19
C ASN A 172 -0.52 0.40 -2.07
N MET A 173 -1.27 1.01 -1.17
CA MET A 173 -1.91 0.28 -0.07
C MET A 173 -3.15 -0.44 -0.60
N ALA A 174 -3.04 -1.75 -0.69
CA ALA A 174 -4.15 -2.65 -0.95
C ALA A 174 -4.82 -3.11 0.36
N SER A 175 -5.41 -4.25 0.31
CA SER A 175 -6.06 -4.93 1.43
C SER A 175 -6.20 -6.40 1.08
N ARG A 176 -6.37 -7.26 2.08
CA ARG A 176 -6.86 -8.62 1.87
C ARG A 176 -8.17 -8.65 1.06
N ALA A 177 -8.97 -7.59 1.17
CA ALA A 177 -10.17 -7.37 0.37
C ALA A 177 -9.95 -7.39 -1.15
N ALA A 178 -8.70 -7.21 -1.61
CA ALA A 178 -8.35 -7.34 -3.03
C ALA A 178 -8.31 -8.80 -3.53
N THR A 179 -8.20 -9.77 -2.64
CA THR A 179 -7.90 -11.17 -2.95
C THR A 179 -8.95 -12.17 -2.45
N VAL A 180 -9.93 -11.71 -1.69
CA VAL A 180 -10.99 -12.55 -1.12
C VAL A 180 -12.36 -11.94 -1.34
N ASP A 181 -13.38 -12.78 -1.52
CA ASP A 181 -14.76 -12.36 -1.65
C ASP A 181 -15.39 -12.15 -0.28
N MET A 182 -15.68 -10.90 0.07
CA MET A 182 -16.35 -10.54 1.31
C MET A 182 -17.66 -9.82 1.02
N ALA A 183 -18.75 -10.31 1.60
CA ALA A 183 -20.03 -9.60 1.59
C ALA A 183 -19.91 -8.28 2.40
N GLY A 184 -20.66 -7.26 2.00
CA GLY A 184 -20.65 -5.95 2.66
C GLY A 184 -19.45 -5.06 2.32
N GLY A 185 -18.69 -5.42 1.29
CA GLY A 185 -17.51 -4.66 0.89
C GLY A 185 -17.38 -4.45 -0.61
N LEU A 186 -18.47 -4.46 -1.38
CA LEU A 186 -18.42 -4.43 -2.84
C LEU A 186 -17.53 -3.30 -3.38
N SER A 187 -17.77 -2.06 -2.96
CA SER A 187 -17.00 -0.89 -3.39
C SER A 187 -15.54 -0.96 -2.95
N TYR A 188 -15.31 -1.35 -1.70
CA TYR A 188 -13.95 -1.48 -1.15
C TYR A 188 -13.16 -2.61 -1.81
N ASN A 189 -13.74 -3.81 -1.91
CA ASN A 189 -13.09 -4.97 -2.54
C ASN A 189 -12.74 -4.67 -4.00
N SER A 190 -13.69 -4.12 -4.77
CA SER A 190 -13.48 -3.74 -6.18
C SER A 190 -12.36 -2.71 -6.32
N SER A 191 -12.36 -1.66 -5.47
CA SER A 191 -11.32 -0.62 -5.52
C SER A 191 -9.93 -1.17 -5.19
N LYS A 192 -9.81 -2.05 -4.18
CA LYS A 192 -8.54 -2.64 -3.76
C LYS A 192 -8.02 -3.70 -4.73
N ALA A 193 -8.91 -4.45 -5.38
CA ALA A 193 -8.54 -5.33 -6.49
C ALA A 193 -8.02 -4.55 -7.70
N ALA A 194 -8.67 -3.43 -8.03
CA ALA A 194 -8.21 -2.53 -9.10
C ALA A 194 -6.81 -1.95 -8.81
N VAL A 195 -6.57 -1.51 -7.55
CA VAL A 195 -5.24 -1.03 -7.11
C VAL A 195 -4.18 -2.13 -7.26
N ALA A 196 -4.48 -3.36 -6.83
CA ALA A 196 -3.54 -4.48 -6.93
C ALA A 196 -3.22 -4.81 -8.41
N ARG A 197 -4.24 -4.89 -9.28
CA ARG A 197 -4.07 -5.13 -10.70
C ARG A 197 -3.26 -4.01 -11.37
N ALA A 198 -3.60 -2.75 -11.11
CA ALA A 198 -2.89 -1.60 -11.68
C ALA A 198 -1.42 -1.56 -11.26
N THR A 199 -1.12 -1.90 -9.99
CA THR A 199 0.26 -1.98 -9.49
C THR A 199 1.09 -3.00 -10.26
N HIS A 200 0.53 -4.19 -10.47
CA HIS A 200 1.20 -5.23 -11.24
C HIS A 200 1.40 -4.81 -12.70
N SER A 201 0.33 -4.33 -13.37
CA SER A 201 0.42 -3.89 -14.77
C SER A 201 1.45 -2.77 -14.96
N LEU A 202 1.51 -1.81 -14.02
CA LEU A 202 2.50 -0.73 -14.09
C LEU A 202 3.94 -1.26 -13.98
N GLN A 203 4.18 -2.28 -13.15
CA GLN A 203 5.50 -2.89 -13.08
C GLN A 203 5.87 -3.60 -14.40
N GLU A 204 4.93 -4.29 -15.04
CA GLU A 204 5.15 -4.91 -16.35
C GLU A 204 5.51 -3.86 -17.42
N GLU A 205 4.87 -2.68 -17.38
CA GLU A 205 5.24 -1.55 -18.25
C GLU A 205 6.67 -1.05 -17.97
N PHE A 206 7.11 -1.03 -16.72
CA PHE A 206 8.50 -0.69 -16.37
C PHE A 206 9.50 -1.75 -16.86
N GLU A 207 9.17 -3.03 -16.74
CA GLU A 207 10.00 -4.13 -17.27
C GLU A 207 10.11 -4.02 -18.81
N GLN A 208 8.99 -3.82 -19.51
CA GLN A 208 8.95 -3.66 -20.96
C GLN A 208 9.75 -2.42 -21.42
N ALA A 209 9.75 -1.35 -20.63
CA ALA A 209 10.55 -0.14 -20.91
C ALA A 209 12.03 -0.28 -20.56
N GLY A 210 12.49 -1.43 -20.04
CA GLY A 210 13.86 -1.65 -19.60
C GLY A 210 14.22 -0.90 -18.31
N LEU A 211 13.24 -0.55 -17.49
CA LEU A 211 13.38 0.24 -16.26
C LEU A 211 13.03 -0.55 -14.99
N GLY A 212 12.73 -1.85 -15.09
CA GLY A 212 12.25 -2.66 -13.97
C GLY A 212 13.24 -2.81 -12.81
N GLU A 213 14.55 -2.64 -13.05
CA GLU A 213 15.55 -2.64 -11.98
C GLU A 213 15.69 -1.29 -11.25
N GLN A 214 15.15 -0.22 -11.82
CA GLN A 214 15.26 1.15 -11.34
C GLN A 214 13.96 1.71 -10.79
N LEU A 215 12.82 1.29 -11.35
CA LEU A 215 11.48 1.71 -10.96
C LEU A 215 10.72 0.53 -10.37
N HIS A 216 10.27 0.68 -9.15
CA HIS A 216 9.61 -0.39 -8.43
C HIS A 216 8.21 0.02 -8.00
N THR A 217 7.24 -0.84 -8.27
CA THR A 217 5.90 -0.73 -7.68
C THR A 217 5.67 -1.87 -6.69
N TYR A 218 4.92 -1.61 -5.65
CA TYR A 218 4.52 -2.61 -4.66
C TYR A 218 3.06 -2.42 -4.29
N CYS A 219 2.33 -3.53 -4.14
CA CYS A 219 0.97 -3.56 -3.63
C CYS A 219 0.97 -4.21 -2.25
N LEU A 220 0.65 -3.46 -1.19
CA LEU A 220 0.86 -3.91 0.19
C LEU A 220 -0.44 -4.08 0.95
N HIS A 221 -0.67 -5.28 1.53
CA HIS A 221 -1.67 -5.47 2.56
C HIS A 221 -1.08 -5.13 3.93
N PRO A 222 -1.67 -4.14 4.65
CA PRO A 222 -1.10 -3.63 5.90
C PRO A 222 -1.31 -4.50 7.13
N GLY A 223 -1.95 -5.68 6.98
CA GLY A 223 -2.43 -6.45 8.13
C GLY A 223 -3.79 -5.97 8.64
N GLY A 224 -4.22 -6.52 9.76
CA GLY A 224 -5.43 -6.14 10.48
C GLY A 224 -5.12 -5.11 11.57
N VAL A 225 -5.06 -3.83 11.19
CA VAL A 225 -4.77 -2.72 12.09
C VAL A 225 -6.07 -2.12 12.63
N TRP A 226 -6.21 -2.05 13.95
CA TRP A 226 -7.36 -1.42 14.58
C TRP A 226 -7.28 0.10 14.48
N GLY A 227 -8.30 0.75 13.95
CA GLY A 227 -8.32 2.20 13.78
C GLY A 227 -9.68 2.76 13.37
N LYS A 228 -9.73 4.08 13.15
CA LYS A 228 -10.96 4.80 12.83
C LYS A 228 -11.70 4.21 11.61
N MET A 229 -10.98 3.73 10.59
CA MET A 229 -11.60 3.09 9.42
C MET A 229 -12.49 1.90 9.81
N VAL A 230 -12.13 1.14 10.86
CA VAL A 230 -12.93 0.04 11.38
C VAL A 230 -14.05 0.58 12.27
N THR A 231 -13.73 1.45 13.23
CA THR A 231 -14.68 1.91 14.25
C THR A 231 -15.77 2.83 13.70
N GLU A 232 -15.49 3.62 12.68
CA GLU A 232 -16.45 4.51 12.03
C GLU A 232 -17.38 3.78 11.04
N ASN A 233 -17.02 2.56 10.61
CA ASN A 233 -17.79 1.78 9.62
C ASN A 233 -18.44 0.51 10.18
N THR A 234 -18.37 0.28 11.49
CA THR A 234 -18.94 -0.90 12.15
C THR A 234 -19.65 -0.53 13.44
N THR A 235 -20.68 -1.30 13.81
CA THR A 235 -21.38 -1.13 15.11
C THR A 235 -20.52 -1.68 16.26
N PRO A 236 -20.78 -1.26 17.52
CA PRO A 236 -20.06 -1.79 18.69
C PRO A 236 -20.13 -3.32 18.80
N GLU A 237 -21.27 -3.95 18.43
CA GLU A 237 -21.44 -5.40 18.45
C GLU A 237 -20.51 -6.08 17.43
N VAL A 238 -20.45 -5.55 16.21
CA VAL A 238 -19.52 -6.03 15.16
C VAL A 238 -18.08 -5.81 15.59
N GLN A 239 -17.75 -4.64 16.18
CA GLN A 239 -16.42 -4.36 16.69
C GLN A 239 -15.97 -5.39 17.73
N ALA A 240 -16.85 -5.76 18.68
CA ALA A 240 -16.54 -6.78 19.68
C ALA A 240 -16.24 -8.15 19.05
N GLN A 241 -16.96 -8.53 17.99
CA GLN A 241 -16.77 -9.79 17.29
C GLN A 241 -15.45 -9.85 16.50
N ILE A 242 -15.08 -8.75 15.84
CA ILE A 242 -13.93 -8.72 14.94
C ILE A 242 -12.63 -8.26 15.64
N ARG A 243 -12.69 -7.75 16.86
CA ARG A 243 -11.53 -7.17 17.57
C ARG A 243 -10.31 -8.10 17.60
N SER A 244 -10.55 -9.40 17.77
CA SER A 244 -9.50 -10.43 17.87
C SER A 244 -8.71 -10.65 16.58
N ILE A 245 -9.26 -10.26 15.42
CA ILE A 245 -8.57 -10.38 14.13
C ILE A 245 -7.75 -9.13 13.76
N PHE A 246 -7.97 -8.01 14.47
CA PHE A 246 -7.24 -6.75 14.29
C PHE A 246 -6.15 -6.60 15.36
N LYS A 247 -5.10 -7.39 15.26
CA LYS A 247 -4.00 -7.47 16.26
C LYS A 247 -2.68 -6.90 15.77
N ASP A 248 -2.62 -6.49 14.50
CA ASP A 248 -1.39 -5.98 13.92
C ASP A 248 -1.18 -4.51 14.33
N VAL A 249 0.07 -4.17 14.67
CA VAL A 249 0.42 -2.77 14.92
C VAL A 249 0.71 -2.04 13.61
N PRO A 250 0.40 -0.74 13.51
CA PRO A 250 0.64 0.02 12.28
C PRO A 250 2.12 0.11 11.90
N GLU A 251 3.04 -0.01 12.86
CA GLU A 251 4.48 -0.01 12.67
C GLU A 251 4.98 -1.20 11.83
N LEU A 252 4.29 -2.34 11.87
CA LEU A 252 4.61 -3.50 11.02
C LEU A 252 4.55 -3.14 9.54
N CYS A 253 3.43 -2.58 9.10
CA CYS A 253 3.25 -2.08 7.73
C CYS A 253 4.20 -0.92 7.43
N ALA A 254 4.34 0.03 8.34
CA ALA A 254 5.15 1.22 8.18
C ALA A 254 6.62 0.90 7.92
N ASN A 255 7.19 0.01 8.71
CA ASN A 255 8.58 -0.40 8.53
C ASN A 255 8.76 -1.29 7.30
N THR A 256 7.76 -2.08 6.93
CA THR A 256 7.77 -2.79 5.63
C THR A 256 7.85 -1.78 4.48
N VAL A 257 7.07 -0.70 4.48
CA VAL A 257 7.14 0.36 3.47
C VAL A 257 8.55 0.97 3.41
N ALA A 258 9.16 1.31 4.55
CA ALA A 258 10.51 1.87 4.59
C ALA A 258 11.56 0.88 4.04
N TYR A 259 11.39 -0.42 4.27
CA TYR A 259 12.23 -1.50 3.72
C TYR A 259 12.11 -1.60 2.20
N LEU A 260 10.86 -1.59 1.67
CA LEU A 260 10.59 -1.60 0.24
C LEU A 260 11.19 -0.37 -0.45
N ALA A 261 10.98 0.82 0.12
CA ALA A 261 11.49 2.09 -0.38
C ALA A 261 13.02 2.17 -0.39
N ALA A 262 13.69 1.43 0.49
CA ALA A 262 15.14 1.26 0.49
C ALA A 262 15.67 0.35 -0.64
N GLY A 263 14.78 -0.21 -1.47
CA GLY A 263 15.15 -1.11 -2.57
C GLY A 263 15.62 -2.51 -2.13
N ARG A 264 15.26 -2.91 -0.90
CA ARG A 264 15.72 -4.19 -0.31
C ARG A 264 14.85 -5.39 -0.71
N ALA A 265 13.73 -5.17 -1.39
CA ALA A 265 12.77 -6.23 -1.79
C ALA A 265 12.49 -6.23 -3.30
N LYS A 266 13.51 -6.06 -4.14
CA LYS A 266 13.35 -6.00 -5.60
C LYS A 266 12.66 -7.24 -6.20
N ALA A 267 12.80 -8.40 -5.58
CA ALA A 267 12.10 -9.61 -6.01
C ALA A 267 10.58 -9.49 -5.97
N LEU A 268 10.05 -8.65 -5.06
CA LEU A 268 8.61 -8.42 -4.87
C LEU A 268 8.03 -7.26 -5.72
N ARG A 269 8.82 -6.64 -6.61
CA ARG A 269 8.31 -5.55 -7.44
C ARG A 269 7.11 -6.00 -8.28
N GLY A 270 6.06 -5.20 -8.31
CA GLY A 270 4.79 -5.52 -8.94
C GLY A 270 3.89 -6.49 -8.17
N CYS A 271 4.38 -7.11 -7.11
CA CYS A 271 3.61 -8.11 -6.35
C CYS A 271 2.66 -7.49 -5.32
N TYR A 272 1.59 -8.24 -5.04
CA TYR A 272 0.81 -8.06 -3.81
C TYR A 272 1.55 -8.76 -2.66
N PHE A 273 1.85 -8.04 -1.60
CA PHE A 273 2.55 -8.59 -0.44
C PHE A 273 1.77 -8.31 0.85
N ASP A 274 1.65 -9.33 1.70
CA ASP A 274 1.09 -9.20 3.04
C ASP A 274 2.24 -8.92 4.02
N CYS A 275 2.26 -7.74 4.65
CA CYS A 275 3.36 -7.30 5.53
C CYS A 275 3.57 -8.20 6.76
N ARG A 276 2.62 -9.06 7.09
CA ARG A 276 2.74 -10.03 8.18
C ARG A 276 3.65 -11.22 7.83
N GLN A 277 3.90 -11.46 6.55
CA GLN A 277 4.83 -12.49 6.08
C GLN A 277 6.27 -12.00 6.21
N ASP A 278 7.21 -12.93 6.38
CA ASP A 278 8.62 -12.60 6.41
C ASP A 278 9.10 -12.19 5.02
N VAL A 279 9.45 -10.90 4.87
CA VAL A 279 9.82 -10.30 3.59
C VAL A 279 11.12 -10.88 3.03
N GLU A 280 12.12 -11.17 3.86
CA GLU A 280 13.37 -11.76 3.39
C GLU A 280 13.16 -13.19 2.95
N ARG A 281 12.37 -13.96 3.69
CA ARG A 281 12.01 -15.32 3.30
C ARG A 281 11.32 -15.34 1.93
N VAL A 282 10.36 -14.44 1.69
CA VAL A 282 9.68 -14.38 0.38
C VAL A 282 10.65 -13.94 -0.71
N CYS A 283 11.47 -12.93 -0.47
CA CYS A 283 12.47 -12.44 -1.42
C CYS A 283 13.54 -13.51 -1.76
N SER A 284 13.85 -14.42 -0.82
CA SER A 284 14.85 -15.47 -1.03
C SER A 284 14.50 -16.48 -2.13
N PHE A 285 13.22 -16.59 -2.51
CA PHE A 285 12.80 -17.40 -3.67
C PHE A 285 13.24 -16.81 -5.00
N GLY A 286 13.54 -15.50 -5.03
CA GLY A 286 13.95 -14.78 -6.23
C GLY A 286 12.81 -14.45 -7.19
N ARG A 287 13.01 -13.42 -8.01
CA ARG A 287 12.02 -12.93 -8.98
C ARG A 287 11.59 -14.00 -9.97
N GLU A 288 12.54 -14.75 -10.52
CA GLU A 288 12.27 -15.81 -11.49
C GLU A 288 11.28 -16.86 -10.98
N THR A 289 11.43 -17.27 -9.72
CA THR A 289 10.51 -18.22 -9.09
C THR A 289 9.13 -17.62 -8.89
N LEU A 290 9.07 -16.38 -8.41
CA LEU A 290 7.79 -15.68 -8.19
C LEU A 290 7.01 -15.51 -9.50
N ASP A 291 7.69 -15.18 -10.59
CA ASP A 291 7.07 -15.03 -11.91
C ASP A 291 6.66 -16.36 -12.51
N LYS A 292 7.54 -17.36 -12.48
CA LYS A 292 7.27 -18.70 -13.03
C LYS A 292 6.00 -19.35 -12.47
N TYR A 293 5.72 -19.11 -11.19
CA TYR A 293 4.56 -19.69 -10.51
C TYR A 293 3.45 -18.67 -10.27
N GLU A 294 3.54 -17.47 -10.86
CA GLU A 294 2.58 -16.36 -10.70
C GLU A 294 2.25 -16.03 -9.24
N LEU A 295 3.23 -16.19 -8.34
CA LEU A 295 3.05 -15.99 -6.92
C LEU A 295 2.88 -14.49 -6.60
N TYR A 296 2.02 -14.20 -5.63
CA TYR A 296 1.73 -12.83 -5.19
C TYR A 296 1.12 -11.94 -6.29
N LYS A 297 0.43 -12.53 -7.25
CA LYS A 297 -0.29 -11.85 -8.33
C LYS A 297 -1.79 -12.16 -8.25
N LEU A 298 -2.63 -11.22 -8.71
CA LEU A 298 -4.05 -11.49 -8.91
C LEU A 298 -4.22 -12.35 -10.17
N GLY A 299 -4.81 -13.51 -10.01
CA GLY A 299 -5.09 -14.46 -11.09
C GLY A 299 -6.41 -15.17 -10.90
N VAL A 300 -6.87 -15.83 -11.94
CA VAL A 300 -7.99 -16.78 -11.89
C VAL A 300 -7.40 -18.18 -11.88
N MET A 301 -7.82 -18.99 -10.94
CA MET A 301 -7.50 -20.42 -10.93
C MET A 301 -8.53 -21.17 -11.74
N PHE A 302 -8.07 -21.91 -12.73
CA PHE A 302 -8.90 -22.77 -13.55
C PHE A 302 -8.85 -24.23 -13.06
N LEU A 303 -9.83 -25.01 -13.46
CA LEU A 303 -9.75 -26.46 -13.28
C LEU A 303 -8.49 -27.01 -13.97
N PRO A 304 -7.87 -28.08 -13.46
CA PRO A 304 -6.73 -28.72 -14.10
C PRO A 304 -6.99 -29.03 -15.58
N GLY A 305 -6.09 -28.59 -16.44
CA GLY A 305 -6.22 -28.72 -17.89
C GLY A 305 -6.81 -27.54 -18.65
N TYR A 306 -7.34 -26.55 -17.95
CA TYR A 306 -7.71 -25.26 -18.54
C TYR A 306 -6.66 -24.18 -18.24
N GLN A 307 -6.49 -23.28 -19.17
CA GLN A 307 -5.57 -22.15 -19.05
C GLN A 307 -6.23 -20.89 -19.58
N ASN A 308 -5.70 -19.74 -19.20
CA ASN A 308 -6.02 -18.47 -19.85
C ASN A 308 -5.30 -18.47 -21.20
N GLU A 309 -6.03 -18.68 -22.27
CA GLU A 309 -5.47 -18.56 -23.62
C GLU A 309 -5.55 -17.10 -24.11
N PRO A 310 -4.55 -16.61 -24.85
CA PRO A 310 -4.53 -15.26 -25.39
C PRO A 310 -5.60 -15.02 -26.46
#